data_0d88b8df48d1107170e7707e27dd3218
#
_entry.id   0d88b8df48d1107170e7707e27dd3218
#
_cell.length_a   1.000
_cell.length_b   1.000
_cell.length_c   1.000
_cell.angle_alpha   90.00
_cell.angle_beta   90.00
_cell.angle_gamma   90.00
#
_symmetry.space_group_name_H-M   'P 1'
#
loop_
_entity.id
_entity.type
_entity.pdbx_description
1 polymer ?
#
loop_
_entity_poly.entity_id
_entity_poly.type
_entity_poly.pdbx_seq_one_letter_code
_entity_poly.pdbx_strand_id
1 'polypeptide(L)'
;LDGDTVTASGKMLSKIYAESDLAIAETINNGVLDKLSDIEIASVLSIFLFESRKPEAPKIPNTQVQDALKDVVAIWSKLHNLESEHDVKTQKEPDFGFCWLAFRWGGGHGLNSVLKNSDLTVGDFVRSTKQLIDLLNQVAGAKSELREKCMSAIKKLDRGVVVYLGGVA
;
A
#
# COMPACT_ATOMS: atom_id res chain seq x y z
N LEU A 1 -20.10 -4.34 14.75
CA LEU A 1 -20.19 -5.59 15.52
C LEU A 1 -21.61 -6.07 15.61
N ASP A 2 -21.84 -7.35 15.41
CA ASP A 2 -23.14 -7.98 15.56
C ASP A 2 -23.21 -8.68 16.92
N GLY A 3 -23.78 -8.04 17.94
CA GLY A 3 -23.81 -8.56 19.30
C GLY A 3 -22.41 -8.76 19.84
N ASP A 4 -22.14 -9.95 20.38
CA ASP A 4 -20.84 -10.30 20.96
C ASP A 4 -19.87 -10.90 19.94
N THR A 5 -20.28 -11.01 18.65
CA THR A 5 -19.46 -11.62 17.60
C THR A 5 -18.81 -10.55 16.74
N VAL A 6 -17.49 -10.62 16.62
CA VAL A 6 -16.74 -9.73 15.75
C VAL A 6 -16.93 -10.17 14.29
N THR A 7 -17.35 -9.24 13.42
CA THR A 7 -17.52 -9.52 11.99
C THR A 7 -16.18 -9.78 11.31
N ALA A 8 -16.20 -10.38 10.11
CA ALA A 8 -14.97 -10.62 9.34
C ALA A 8 -14.22 -9.30 9.06
N SER A 9 -14.94 -8.23 8.74
CA SER A 9 -14.36 -6.90 8.53
C SER A 9 -13.74 -6.36 9.82
N GLY A 10 -14.40 -6.53 10.96
CA GLY A 10 -13.87 -6.13 12.26
C GLY A 10 -12.60 -6.88 12.65
N LYS A 11 -12.54 -8.18 12.37
CA LYS A 11 -11.34 -8.98 12.61
C LYS A 11 -10.19 -8.52 11.73
N MET A 12 -10.46 -8.18 10.47
CA MET A 12 -9.46 -7.65 9.55
C MET A 12 -8.92 -6.32 10.05
N LEU A 13 -9.80 -5.40 10.45
CA LEU A 13 -9.39 -4.09 10.97
C LEU A 13 -8.50 -4.22 12.21
N SER A 14 -8.76 -5.19 13.09
CA SER A 14 -7.95 -5.39 14.30
C SER A 14 -6.51 -5.81 13.99
N LYS A 15 -6.22 -6.27 12.77
CA LYS A 15 -4.89 -6.71 12.35
C LYS A 15 -4.17 -5.69 11.49
N ILE A 16 -4.82 -4.61 11.09
CA ILE A 16 -4.26 -3.56 10.22
C ILE A 16 -4.16 -2.26 11.00
N TYR A 17 -2.93 -1.73 11.13
CA TYR A 17 -2.63 -0.53 11.91
C TYR A 17 -2.12 0.63 11.05
N ALA A 18 -2.65 0.77 9.83
CA ALA A 18 -2.31 1.88 8.94
C ALA A 18 -3.32 3.02 9.09
N GLU A 19 -2.94 4.23 8.68
CA GLU A 19 -3.81 5.42 8.76
C GLU A 19 -5.10 5.27 7.95
N SER A 20 -5.08 4.47 6.89
CA SER A 20 -6.23 4.27 6.00
C SER A 20 -6.85 2.88 6.18
N ASP A 21 -6.94 2.41 7.41
CA ASP A 21 -7.34 1.04 7.76
C ASP A 21 -8.62 0.57 7.08
N LEU A 22 -9.66 1.41 7.09
CA LEU A 22 -10.94 1.03 6.51
C LEU A 22 -10.87 0.88 4.99
N ALA A 23 -10.18 1.80 4.32
CA ALA A 23 -10.01 1.73 2.87
C ALA A 23 -9.19 0.51 2.47
N ILE A 24 -8.17 0.17 3.23
CA ILE A 24 -7.35 -1.02 3.01
C ILE A 24 -8.19 -2.29 3.21
N ALA A 25 -8.95 -2.36 4.30
CA ALA A 25 -9.81 -3.50 4.59
C ALA A 25 -10.83 -3.72 3.48
N GLU A 26 -11.48 -2.66 3.01
CA GLU A 26 -12.46 -2.74 1.92
C GLU A 26 -11.81 -3.14 0.59
N THR A 27 -10.61 -2.65 0.32
CA THR A 27 -9.83 -3.05 -0.87
C THR A 27 -9.58 -4.56 -0.86
N ILE A 28 -9.17 -5.10 0.28
CA ILE A 28 -8.93 -6.54 0.44
C ILE A 28 -10.23 -7.32 0.30
N ASN A 29 -11.29 -6.89 0.97
CA ASN A 29 -12.60 -7.56 0.97
C ASN A 29 -13.24 -7.60 -0.41
N ASN A 30 -13.03 -6.57 -1.22
CA ASN A 30 -13.59 -6.52 -2.57
C ASN A 30 -12.76 -7.29 -3.60
N GLY A 31 -11.68 -7.95 -3.17
CA GLY A 31 -10.87 -8.79 -4.04
C GLY A 31 -10.00 -8.04 -5.03
N VAL A 32 -9.77 -6.75 -4.81
CA VAL A 32 -8.99 -5.90 -5.72
C VAL A 32 -7.56 -6.44 -5.90
N LEU A 33 -7.00 -7.02 -4.85
CA LEU A 33 -5.61 -7.50 -4.86
C LEU A 33 -5.47 -8.94 -5.36
N ASP A 34 -6.56 -9.68 -5.48
CA ASP A 34 -6.52 -11.13 -5.69
C ASP A 34 -5.87 -11.55 -7.01
N LYS A 35 -6.02 -10.75 -8.06
CA LYS A 35 -5.49 -11.05 -9.39
C LYS A 35 -4.13 -10.42 -9.66
N LEU A 36 -3.61 -9.66 -8.71
CA LEU A 36 -2.32 -8.97 -8.87
C LEU A 36 -1.16 -9.90 -8.51
N SER A 37 0.00 -9.66 -9.14
CA SER A 37 1.24 -10.31 -8.73
C SER A 37 1.74 -9.72 -7.40
N ASP A 38 2.78 -10.34 -6.82
CA ASP A 38 3.37 -9.88 -5.56
C ASP A 38 3.78 -8.40 -5.60
N ILE A 39 4.53 -7.98 -6.60
CA ILE A 39 5.02 -6.60 -6.72
C ILE A 39 3.89 -5.65 -7.13
N GLU A 40 2.92 -6.11 -7.90
CA GLU A 40 1.74 -5.30 -8.22
C GLU A 40 0.93 -4.98 -6.96
N ILE A 41 0.79 -5.94 -6.04
CA ILE A 41 0.16 -5.71 -4.73
C ILE A 41 0.92 -4.65 -3.96
N ALA A 42 2.24 -4.74 -3.90
CA ALA A 42 3.07 -3.75 -3.21
C ALA A 42 2.89 -2.36 -3.81
N SER A 43 2.87 -2.25 -5.13
CA SER A 43 2.68 -0.99 -5.84
C SER A 43 1.33 -0.36 -5.48
N VAL A 44 0.25 -1.14 -5.49
CA VAL A 44 -1.09 -0.64 -5.14
C VAL A 44 -1.16 -0.23 -3.67
N LEU A 45 -0.64 -1.03 -2.76
CA LEU A 45 -0.70 -0.73 -1.32
C LEU A 45 0.11 0.51 -0.94
N SER A 46 1.12 0.88 -1.71
CA SER A 46 1.95 2.06 -1.43
C SER A 46 1.14 3.36 -1.40
N ILE A 47 0.00 3.41 -2.07
CA ILE A 47 -0.82 4.63 -2.15
C ILE A 47 -1.41 5.04 -0.80
N PHE A 48 -1.53 4.10 0.14
CA PHE A 48 -2.15 4.37 1.44
C PHE A 48 -1.17 4.96 2.45
N LEU A 49 0.12 4.90 2.19
CA LEU A 49 1.13 5.32 3.17
C LEU A 49 2.12 6.36 2.64
N PHE A 50 2.11 6.63 1.35
CA PHE A 50 3.01 7.60 0.76
C PHE A 50 2.35 8.98 0.66
N GLU A 51 3.17 10.03 0.76
CA GLU A 51 2.71 11.41 0.60
C GLU A 51 3.74 12.19 -0.22
N SER A 52 3.32 12.63 -1.40
CA SER A 52 4.18 13.39 -2.32
C SER A 52 4.38 14.82 -1.81
N ARG A 53 5.60 15.33 -1.92
CA ARG A 53 5.90 16.72 -1.57
C ARG A 53 5.50 17.69 -2.65
N LYS A 54 5.50 17.23 -3.91
CA LYS A 54 5.16 18.04 -5.08
C LYS A 54 4.09 17.33 -5.90
N PRO A 55 3.10 18.07 -6.43
CA PRO A 55 2.10 17.48 -7.32
C PRO A 55 2.74 17.18 -8.68
N GLU A 56 3.05 15.93 -8.92
CA GLU A 56 3.53 15.45 -10.21
C GLU A 56 2.58 14.39 -10.74
N ALA A 57 2.49 14.26 -12.05
CA ALA A 57 1.71 13.20 -12.66
C ALA A 57 2.35 11.86 -12.30
N PRO A 58 1.64 10.96 -11.60
CA PRO A 58 2.21 9.69 -11.19
C PRO A 58 2.43 8.76 -12.38
N LYS A 59 3.50 7.98 -12.33
CA LYS A 59 3.75 6.92 -13.29
C LYS A 59 3.12 5.64 -12.76
N ILE A 60 2.26 5.03 -13.57
CA ILE A 60 1.60 3.77 -13.23
C ILE A 60 2.30 2.65 -13.99
N PRO A 61 2.73 1.57 -13.29
CA PRO A 61 3.56 0.53 -13.91
C PRO A 61 2.93 -0.21 -15.08
N ASN A 62 1.67 -0.60 -14.95
CA ASN A 62 0.99 -1.38 -15.98
C ASN A 62 -0.53 -1.26 -15.86
N THR A 63 -1.25 -1.90 -16.77
CA THR A 63 -2.71 -1.86 -16.83
C THR A 63 -3.36 -2.52 -15.60
N GLN A 64 -2.80 -3.61 -15.12
CA GLN A 64 -3.32 -4.33 -13.95
C GLN A 64 -3.29 -3.44 -12.71
N VAL A 65 -2.18 -2.74 -12.47
CA VAL A 65 -2.08 -1.77 -11.38
C VAL A 65 -3.05 -0.61 -11.61
N GLN A 66 -3.14 -0.09 -12.82
CA GLN A 66 -4.03 1.01 -13.14
C GLN A 66 -5.49 0.66 -12.84
N ASP A 67 -5.95 -0.52 -13.26
CA ASP A 67 -7.32 -0.97 -13.02
C ASP A 67 -7.58 -1.15 -11.52
N ALA A 68 -6.63 -1.73 -10.80
CA ALA A 68 -6.73 -1.88 -9.35
C ALA A 68 -6.82 -0.52 -8.66
N LEU A 69 -6.03 0.47 -9.09
CA LEU A 69 -6.06 1.81 -8.53
C LEU A 69 -7.39 2.50 -8.76
N LYS A 70 -8.02 2.29 -9.91
CA LYS A 70 -9.38 2.82 -10.17
C LYS A 70 -10.39 2.26 -9.18
N ASP A 71 -10.31 0.96 -8.91
CA ASP A 71 -11.18 0.30 -7.94
C ASP A 71 -10.95 0.84 -6.53
N VAL A 72 -9.69 1.03 -6.14
CA VAL A 72 -9.33 1.59 -4.82
C VAL A 72 -9.85 3.01 -4.67
N VAL A 73 -9.68 3.85 -5.69
CA VAL A 73 -10.19 5.24 -5.66
C VAL A 73 -11.69 5.26 -5.51
N ALA A 74 -12.42 4.37 -6.19
CA ALA A 74 -13.87 4.27 -6.05
C ALA A 74 -14.27 3.89 -4.62
N ILE A 75 -13.56 2.95 -4.01
CA ILE A 75 -13.76 2.55 -2.62
C ILE A 75 -13.49 3.74 -1.68
N TRP A 76 -12.36 4.39 -1.85
CA TRP A 76 -11.97 5.53 -1.02
C TRP A 76 -12.99 6.66 -1.13
N SER A 77 -13.44 6.99 -2.35
CA SER A 77 -14.41 8.06 -2.58
C SER A 77 -15.74 7.77 -1.89
N LYS A 78 -16.19 6.53 -1.94
CA LYS A 78 -17.42 6.11 -1.27
C LYS A 78 -17.30 6.27 0.25
N LEU A 79 -16.19 5.84 0.83
CA LEU A 79 -15.94 5.98 2.26
C LEU A 79 -15.80 7.44 2.68
N HIS A 80 -15.10 8.23 1.88
CA HIS A 80 -14.94 9.68 2.12
C HIS A 80 -16.28 10.38 2.16
N ASN A 81 -17.18 10.09 1.23
CA ASN A 81 -18.52 10.66 1.20
C ASN A 81 -19.33 10.28 2.45
N LEU A 82 -19.26 9.01 2.87
CA LEU A 82 -19.95 8.55 4.08
C LEU A 82 -19.42 9.24 5.33
N GLU A 83 -18.11 9.38 5.44
CA GLU A 83 -17.47 10.08 6.58
C GLU A 83 -17.89 11.54 6.63
N SER A 84 -17.94 12.20 5.48
CA SER A 84 -18.37 13.60 5.39
C SER A 84 -19.84 13.78 5.82
N GLU A 85 -20.72 12.86 5.42
CA GLU A 85 -22.14 12.87 5.80
C GLU A 85 -22.35 12.69 7.29
N HIS A 86 -21.45 11.94 7.96
CA HIS A 86 -21.56 11.65 9.38
C HIS A 86 -20.64 12.48 10.27
N ASP A 87 -20.00 13.49 9.68
CA ASP A 87 -19.09 14.39 10.40
C ASP A 87 -17.95 13.67 11.09
N VAL A 88 -17.49 12.57 10.50
CA VAL A 88 -16.39 11.75 11.00
C VAL A 88 -15.08 12.20 10.33
N LYS A 89 -13.94 11.95 11.00
CA LYS A 89 -12.63 12.28 10.46
C LYS A 89 -12.41 11.55 9.13
N THR A 90 -12.14 12.32 8.07
CA THR A 90 -11.88 11.78 6.73
C THR A 90 -10.56 11.02 6.65
N GLN A 91 -10.56 9.95 5.87
CA GLN A 91 -9.36 9.19 5.60
C GLN A 91 -8.44 9.97 4.65
N LYS A 92 -7.15 9.70 4.76
CA LYS A 92 -6.14 10.30 3.89
C LYS A 92 -6.42 9.93 2.43
N GLU A 93 -6.34 10.92 1.53
CA GLU A 93 -6.45 10.69 0.10
C GLU A 93 -5.30 9.83 -0.41
N PRO A 94 -5.58 8.80 -1.23
CA PRO A 94 -4.52 7.97 -1.83
C PRO A 94 -3.55 8.79 -2.68
N ASP A 95 -2.26 8.52 -2.55
CA ASP A 95 -1.20 9.19 -3.30
C ASP A 95 -0.44 8.15 -4.14
N PHE A 96 -0.46 8.31 -5.45
CA PHE A 96 0.11 7.33 -6.39
C PHE A 96 1.60 7.53 -6.65
N GLY A 97 2.23 8.48 -5.98
CA GLY A 97 3.62 8.88 -6.28
C GLY A 97 4.67 7.80 -6.04
N PHE A 98 4.37 6.79 -5.24
CA PHE A 98 5.32 5.71 -4.93
C PHE A 98 5.08 4.43 -5.73
N CYS A 99 4.00 4.33 -6.49
CA CYS A 99 3.66 3.11 -7.25
C CYS A 99 4.79 2.65 -8.16
N TRP A 100 5.34 3.55 -8.94
CA TRP A 100 6.42 3.27 -9.89
C TRP A 100 7.71 2.88 -9.17
N LEU A 101 8.05 3.58 -8.11
CA LEU A 101 9.25 3.32 -7.32
C LEU A 101 9.21 1.94 -6.67
N ALA A 102 8.07 1.60 -6.05
CA ALA A 102 7.88 0.28 -5.45
C ALA A 102 7.97 -0.84 -6.49
N PHE A 103 7.35 -0.63 -7.64
CA PHE A 103 7.37 -1.60 -8.73
C PHE A 103 8.79 -1.83 -9.26
N ARG A 104 9.53 -0.75 -9.51
CA ARG A 104 10.89 -0.84 -10.02
C ARG A 104 11.85 -1.47 -9.00
N TRP A 105 11.77 -1.02 -7.75
CA TRP A 105 12.63 -1.56 -6.70
C TRP A 105 12.35 -3.05 -6.46
N GLY A 106 11.09 -3.43 -6.35
CA GLY A 106 10.70 -4.83 -6.22
C GLY A 106 11.04 -5.67 -7.45
N GLY A 107 11.13 -5.04 -8.61
CA GLY A 107 11.55 -5.69 -9.85
C GLY A 107 13.06 -5.92 -9.98
N GLY A 108 13.85 -5.49 -9.00
CA GLY A 108 15.30 -5.74 -8.99
C GLY A 108 16.15 -4.62 -9.56
N HIS A 109 15.57 -3.46 -9.86
CA HIS A 109 16.34 -2.32 -10.37
C HIS A 109 17.18 -1.68 -9.27
N GLY A 110 18.34 -1.13 -9.62
CA GLY A 110 19.25 -0.49 -8.69
C GLY A 110 18.71 0.83 -8.16
N LEU A 111 19.19 1.27 -6.99
CA LEU A 111 18.74 2.48 -6.33
C LEU A 111 18.84 3.71 -7.21
N ASN A 112 19.97 3.90 -7.89
CA ASN A 112 20.17 5.06 -8.76
C ASN A 112 19.17 5.08 -9.91
N SER A 113 18.84 3.92 -10.47
CA SER A 113 17.84 3.80 -11.53
C SER A 113 16.43 4.10 -11.02
N VAL A 114 16.10 3.58 -9.83
CA VAL A 114 14.78 3.76 -9.20
C VAL A 114 14.54 5.23 -8.87
N LEU A 115 15.53 5.90 -8.28
CA LEU A 115 15.41 7.30 -7.84
C LEU A 115 15.71 8.32 -8.93
N LYS A 116 16.12 7.89 -10.12
CA LYS A 116 16.34 8.77 -11.25
C LYS A 116 15.07 9.57 -11.56
N ASN A 117 15.18 10.87 -11.64
CA ASN A 117 14.05 11.78 -11.85
C ASN A 117 13.06 11.84 -10.69
N SER A 118 13.43 11.35 -9.50
CA SER A 118 12.61 11.45 -8.30
C SER A 118 13.21 12.49 -7.36
N ASP A 119 12.34 13.22 -6.66
CA ASP A 119 12.75 14.19 -5.63
C ASP A 119 12.98 13.55 -4.27
N LEU A 120 12.76 12.24 -4.13
CA LEU A 120 12.93 11.56 -2.87
C LEU A 120 14.39 11.42 -2.48
N THR A 121 14.69 11.68 -1.21
CA THR A 121 15.99 11.33 -0.64
C THR A 121 16.05 9.82 -0.43
N VAL A 122 17.27 9.27 -0.30
CA VAL A 122 17.46 7.85 0.02
C VAL A 122 16.77 7.52 1.35
N GLY A 123 16.88 8.40 2.35
CA GLY A 123 16.22 8.18 3.65
C GLY A 123 14.70 8.10 3.54
N ASP A 124 14.08 8.99 2.76
CA ASP A 124 12.64 8.97 2.55
C ASP A 124 12.19 7.71 1.80
N PHE A 125 12.97 7.30 0.81
CA PHE A 125 12.71 6.08 0.05
C PHE A 125 12.75 4.85 0.97
N VAL A 126 13.78 4.74 1.81
CA VAL A 126 13.92 3.62 2.75
C VAL A 126 12.76 3.60 3.75
N ARG A 127 12.41 4.75 4.30
CA ARG A 127 11.29 4.87 5.24
C ARG A 127 9.98 4.40 4.62
N SER A 128 9.66 4.89 3.42
CA SER A 128 8.43 4.50 2.72
C SER A 128 8.42 3.02 2.38
N THR A 129 9.55 2.46 1.96
CA THR A 129 9.66 1.04 1.66
C THR A 129 9.48 0.19 2.93
N LYS A 130 10.04 0.62 4.05
CA LYS A 130 9.85 -0.06 5.34
C LYS A 130 8.39 -0.03 5.79
N GLN A 131 7.72 1.10 5.64
CA GLN A 131 6.28 1.21 5.92
C GLN A 131 5.47 0.28 5.03
N LEU A 132 5.85 0.17 3.76
CA LEU A 132 5.19 -0.73 2.82
C LEU A 132 5.39 -2.20 3.22
N ILE A 133 6.58 -2.57 3.65
CA ILE A 133 6.88 -3.92 4.17
C ILE A 133 5.99 -4.22 5.38
N ASP A 134 5.87 -3.29 6.32
CA ASP A 134 5.01 -3.45 7.49
C ASP A 134 3.55 -3.65 7.09
N LEU A 135 3.07 -2.87 6.13
CA LEU A 135 1.70 -3.02 5.62
C LEU A 135 1.49 -4.38 4.94
N LEU A 136 2.44 -4.81 4.14
CA LEU A 136 2.38 -6.14 3.51
C LEU A 136 2.31 -7.26 4.55
N ASN A 137 3.06 -7.14 5.65
CA ASN A 137 2.97 -8.09 6.77
C ASN A 137 1.59 -8.10 7.41
N GLN A 138 0.98 -6.93 7.59
CA GLN A 138 -0.36 -6.82 8.14
C GLN A 138 -1.40 -7.45 7.22
N VAL A 139 -1.31 -7.20 5.92
CA VAL A 139 -2.21 -7.80 4.93
C VAL A 139 -2.04 -9.31 4.90
N ALA A 140 -0.80 -9.81 4.95
CA ALA A 140 -0.52 -11.25 5.00
C ALA A 140 -1.18 -11.92 6.21
N GLY A 141 -1.22 -11.23 7.35
CA GLY A 141 -1.87 -11.72 8.55
C GLY A 141 -3.40 -11.60 8.51
N ALA A 142 -3.92 -10.65 7.74
CA ALA A 142 -5.35 -10.39 7.66
C ALA A 142 -6.08 -11.29 6.66
N LYS A 143 -5.41 -11.70 5.57
CA LYS A 143 -6.03 -12.54 4.53
C LYS A 143 -5.06 -13.61 4.06
N SER A 144 -5.37 -14.86 4.42
CA SER A 144 -4.48 -16.00 4.15
C SER A 144 -4.23 -16.23 2.66
N GLU A 145 -5.19 -15.93 1.79
CA GLU A 145 -5.07 -16.10 0.34
C GLU A 145 -4.02 -15.17 -0.29
N LEU A 146 -3.73 -14.06 0.37
CA LEU A 146 -2.73 -13.09 -0.10
C LEU A 146 -1.36 -13.28 0.57
N ARG A 147 -1.27 -14.15 1.57
CA ARG A 147 -0.07 -14.30 2.39
C ARG A 147 1.18 -14.61 1.58
N GLU A 148 1.10 -15.58 0.70
CA GLU A 148 2.24 -16.01 -0.12
C GLU A 148 2.76 -14.87 -0.99
N LYS A 149 1.86 -14.16 -1.66
CA LYS A 149 2.21 -13.02 -2.51
C LYS A 149 2.80 -11.87 -1.69
N CYS A 150 2.21 -11.57 -0.54
CA CYS A 150 2.72 -10.51 0.34
C CYS A 150 4.10 -10.83 0.86
N MET A 151 4.34 -12.07 1.29
CA MET A 151 5.65 -12.49 1.78
C MET A 151 6.70 -12.47 0.68
N SER A 152 6.32 -12.86 -0.55
CA SER A 152 7.19 -12.77 -1.72
C SER A 152 7.56 -11.32 -2.03
N ALA A 153 6.58 -10.42 -1.98
CA ALA A 153 6.82 -8.97 -2.19
C ALA A 153 7.78 -8.41 -1.15
N ILE A 154 7.60 -8.76 0.12
CA ILE A 154 8.48 -8.33 1.21
C ILE A 154 9.93 -8.74 0.91
N LYS A 155 10.15 -9.98 0.51
CA LYS A 155 11.46 -10.49 0.17
C LYS A 155 12.14 -9.68 -0.93
N LYS A 156 11.36 -9.28 -1.94
CA LYS A 156 11.86 -8.50 -3.07
C LYS A 156 12.15 -7.05 -2.70
N LEU A 157 11.44 -6.49 -1.74
CA LEU A 157 11.62 -5.11 -1.29
C LEU A 157 12.73 -4.97 -0.24
N ASP A 158 12.89 -5.97 0.64
CA ASP A 158 13.81 -5.92 1.78
C ASP A 158 15.21 -6.35 1.35
N ARG A 159 15.88 -5.47 0.63
CA ARG A 159 17.23 -5.72 0.10
C ARG A 159 18.03 -4.43 0.02
N GLY A 160 19.35 -4.57 -0.15
CA GLY A 160 20.24 -3.43 -0.38
C GLY A 160 20.13 -2.38 0.71
N VAL A 161 19.97 -1.12 0.30
CA VAL A 161 19.91 0.03 1.20
C VAL A 161 18.76 -0.06 2.21
N VAL A 162 17.67 -0.73 1.87
CA VAL A 162 16.52 -0.90 2.76
C VAL A 162 16.92 -1.72 3.98
N VAL A 163 17.67 -2.79 3.79
CA VAL A 163 18.20 -3.60 4.90
C VAL A 163 19.18 -2.80 5.74
N TYR A 164 20.13 -2.13 5.08
CA TYR A 164 21.19 -1.39 5.76
C TYR A 164 20.67 -0.26 6.63
N LEU A 165 19.93 0.66 6.04
CA LEU A 165 19.46 1.85 6.75
C LEU A 165 18.27 1.56 7.66
N GLY A 166 17.42 0.62 7.26
CA GLY A 166 16.29 0.21 8.08
C GLY A 166 16.68 -0.52 9.36
N GLY A 167 17.83 -1.20 9.35
CA GLY A 167 18.35 -1.92 10.53
C GLY A 167 19.03 -1.03 11.55
N VAL A 168 19.32 0.22 11.21
CA VAL A 168 20.05 1.17 12.09
C VAL A 168 19.09 2.12 12.82
N ALA A 169 17.83 2.10 12.44
CA ALA A 169 16.84 3.01 13.01
C ALA A 169 16.65 2.86 14.51
#